data_5c52f348d95724033a50abcca1d6ba5d
#
_entry.id   5c52f348d95724033a50abcca1d6ba5d
#
_cell.length_a   1.000
_cell.length_b   1.000
_cell.length_c   1.000
_cell.angle_alpha   90.00
_cell.angle_beta   90.00
_cell.angle_gamma   90.00
#
_symmetry.space_group_name_H-M   'P 1'
#
loop_
_entity.id
_entity.type
_entity.pdbx_description
1 polymer ?
#
loop_
_entity_poly.entity_id
_entity_poly.type
_entity_poly.pdbx_seq_one_letter_code
_entity_poly.pdbx_strand_id
1 'polypeptide(L)'
;MLQHKIYCYMTSTPHELQEIIDKPTYDKARLYGLDKSRFSMIKEFYSIVITTGLILLDGLVFFWVQAGALTHFLGFEESEILKSAAFLLLINTFNTITSLPFSIYHHFVLEEKHGFNKQTAGFYAKDKLKGYLISQLISMPLICAVVYIVKVGGDYFFLYLWLFAMATTFFLLTIYPDYIAPLFDKYTPLPDGELKTRIEQLAASIHFPLYKLYVVEGSKRSVHSNAYFFGFFKNKRIVLFDTLLKDYSSPNNTESEEVEDKKGCDNEEVLAVLGHELGHWKLNHVVKNIIIMQVNLLLLFLSFGYLFKHKVLYRAFGFYDEEPVIIGLLIVLVYIFSPYNAVLSFAMTFLSRRFEFQADAFAKSLGKAGYLRSALIKLNRDNLGFPVYDWLYSMWHHSHPPLLERLKALDKTD
;
A
#
# COMPACT_ATOMS: atom_id res chain seq x y z
N MET A 1 8.70 9.60 16.88
CA MET A 1 9.82 9.78 17.85
C MET A 1 10.09 8.54 18.71
N LEU A 2 9.08 7.77 19.16
CA LEU A 2 9.30 6.60 20.03
C LEU A 2 10.24 5.57 19.38
N GLN A 3 9.90 5.08 18.20
CA GLN A 3 10.72 4.10 17.48
C GLN A 3 12.12 4.63 17.11
N HIS A 4 12.24 5.93 16.82
CA HIS A 4 13.54 6.55 16.56
C HIS A 4 14.50 6.45 17.76
N LYS A 5 13.99 6.62 18.99
CA LYS A 5 14.77 6.41 20.20
C LYS A 5 15.26 4.95 20.31
N ILE A 6 14.42 3.98 19.98
CA ILE A 6 14.81 2.56 19.98
C ILE A 6 16.01 2.34 19.04
N TYR A 7 15.97 2.88 17.80
CA TYR A 7 17.12 2.79 16.88
C TYR A 7 18.39 3.45 17.42
N CYS A 8 18.28 4.53 18.21
CA CYS A 8 19.44 5.21 18.81
C CYS A 8 20.05 4.42 19.97
N TYR A 9 19.22 3.86 20.85
CA TYR A 9 19.68 3.27 22.10
C TYR A 9 19.95 1.76 22.04
N MET A 10 19.26 1.02 21.20
CA MET A 10 19.39 -0.44 21.09
C MET A 10 20.56 -0.83 20.17
N THR A 11 21.79 -0.55 20.64
CA THR A 11 23.02 -0.83 19.87
C THR A 11 23.54 -2.27 20.04
N SER A 12 23.07 -3.01 21.04
CA SER A 12 23.40 -4.41 21.26
C SER A 12 22.23 -5.30 20.88
N THR A 13 22.52 -6.45 20.27
CA THR A 13 21.51 -7.45 19.96
C THR A 13 20.94 -8.02 21.27
N PRO A 14 19.62 -7.94 21.53
CA PRO A 14 19.01 -8.57 22.69
C PRO A 14 19.29 -10.07 22.73
N HIS A 15 19.37 -10.65 23.92
CA HIS A 15 19.70 -12.06 24.12
C HIS A 15 18.76 -13.01 23.31
N GLU A 16 17.46 -12.70 23.31
CA GLU A 16 16.43 -13.47 22.58
C GLU A 16 16.63 -13.47 21.05
N LEU A 17 17.44 -12.57 20.51
CA LEU A 17 17.68 -12.42 19.08
C LEU A 17 19.05 -12.93 18.63
N GLN A 18 19.96 -13.22 19.55
CA GLN A 18 21.34 -13.62 19.23
C GLN A 18 21.41 -14.92 18.42
N GLU A 19 20.47 -15.85 18.64
CA GLU A 19 20.37 -17.11 17.89
C GLU A 19 19.65 -16.94 16.52
N ILE A 20 18.98 -15.78 16.31
CA ILE A 20 18.12 -15.54 15.16
C ILE A 20 18.81 -14.62 14.13
N ILE A 21 19.52 -13.59 14.61
CA ILE A 21 20.13 -12.56 13.79
C ILE A 21 21.55 -12.29 14.30
N ASP A 22 22.52 -12.37 13.41
CA ASP A 22 23.91 -12.02 13.68
C ASP A 22 24.08 -10.51 13.90
N LYS A 23 25.12 -10.14 14.65
CA LYS A 23 25.39 -8.74 15.02
C LYS A 23 25.55 -7.81 13.81
N PRO A 24 26.28 -8.16 12.74
CA PRO A 24 26.40 -7.33 11.54
C PRO A 24 25.05 -7.04 10.86
N THR A 25 24.21 -8.06 10.70
CA THR A 25 22.86 -7.89 10.12
C THR A 25 21.96 -7.05 11.02
N TYR A 26 22.02 -7.24 12.35
CA TYR A 26 21.29 -6.40 13.31
C TYR A 26 21.69 -4.92 13.19
N ASP A 27 23.00 -4.64 13.10
CA ASP A 27 23.50 -3.27 12.98
C ASP A 27 23.10 -2.62 11.63
N LYS A 28 23.16 -3.37 10.53
CA LYS A 28 22.66 -2.90 9.23
C LYS A 28 21.16 -2.57 9.29
N ALA A 29 20.34 -3.45 9.85
CA ALA A 29 18.91 -3.23 10.01
C ALA A 29 18.60 -2.01 10.90
N ARG A 30 19.37 -1.84 11.99
CA ARG A 30 19.26 -0.67 12.88
C ARG A 30 19.58 0.63 12.15
N LEU A 31 20.70 0.68 11.42
CA LEU A 31 21.10 1.86 10.66
C LEU A 31 20.10 2.20 9.55
N TYR A 32 19.61 1.19 8.84
CA TYR A 32 18.55 1.38 7.85
C TYR A 32 17.28 1.94 8.49
N GLY A 33 16.82 1.38 9.61
CA GLY A 33 15.68 1.90 10.36
C GLY A 33 15.89 3.33 10.86
N LEU A 34 17.11 3.66 11.32
CA LEU A 34 17.48 5.01 11.76
C LEU A 34 17.40 6.03 10.62
N ASP A 35 17.97 5.70 9.46
CA ASP A 35 17.93 6.57 8.28
C ASP A 35 16.49 6.76 7.77
N LYS A 36 15.70 5.68 7.69
CA LYS A 36 14.27 5.74 7.34
C LYS A 36 13.48 6.62 8.30
N SER A 37 13.73 6.50 9.60
CA SER A 37 12.98 7.28 10.59
C SER A 37 13.34 8.77 10.55
N ARG A 38 14.62 9.12 10.30
CA ARG A 38 15.05 10.51 10.08
C ARG A 38 14.39 11.10 8.83
N PHE A 39 14.44 10.39 7.74
CA PHE A 39 13.81 10.78 6.48
C PHE A 39 12.29 10.97 6.64
N SER A 40 11.62 10.03 7.32
CA SER A 40 10.18 10.11 7.59
C SER A 40 9.82 11.34 8.42
N MET A 41 10.59 11.69 9.45
CA MET A 41 10.35 12.88 10.25
C MET A 41 10.48 14.18 9.44
N ILE A 42 11.48 14.25 8.53
CA ILE A 42 11.66 15.43 7.66
C ILE A 42 10.50 15.55 6.69
N LYS A 43 10.10 14.42 6.07
CA LYS A 43 8.97 14.36 5.14
C LYS A 43 7.66 14.74 5.82
N GLU A 44 7.43 14.26 7.04
CA GLU A 44 6.23 14.58 7.82
C GLU A 44 6.18 16.06 8.18
N PHE A 45 7.29 16.62 8.65
CA PHE A 45 7.40 18.05 8.92
C PHE A 45 7.08 18.89 7.66
N TYR A 46 7.66 18.51 6.52
CA TYR A 46 7.34 19.14 5.24
C TYR A 46 5.85 19.05 4.90
N SER A 47 5.24 17.88 5.06
CA SER A 47 3.81 17.67 4.82
C SER A 47 2.95 18.59 5.69
N ILE A 48 3.28 18.72 6.96
CA ILE A 48 2.60 19.64 7.89
C ILE A 48 2.72 21.09 7.41
N VAL A 49 3.93 21.53 7.04
CA VAL A 49 4.16 22.89 6.53
C VAL A 49 3.34 23.18 5.28
N ILE A 50 3.36 22.26 4.29
CA ILE A 50 2.60 22.43 3.05
C ILE A 50 1.09 22.44 3.32
N THR A 51 0.59 21.49 4.10
CA THR A 51 -0.85 21.42 4.41
C THR A 51 -1.32 22.66 5.18
N THR A 52 -0.54 23.12 6.16
CA THR A 52 -0.83 24.34 6.90
C THR A 52 -0.77 25.56 6.01
N GLY A 53 0.23 25.64 5.12
CA GLY A 53 0.34 26.72 4.14
C GLY A 53 -0.84 26.78 3.17
N LEU A 54 -1.28 25.63 2.67
CA LEU A 54 -2.47 25.54 1.80
C LEU A 54 -3.76 26.04 2.49
N ILE A 55 -3.89 25.80 3.81
CA ILE A 55 -5.04 26.28 4.57
C ILE A 55 -4.91 27.78 4.83
N LEU A 56 -3.77 28.25 5.36
CA LEU A 56 -3.60 29.64 5.79
C LEU A 56 -3.51 30.65 4.63
N LEU A 57 -3.13 30.21 3.44
CA LEU A 57 -2.95 31.02 2.23
C LEU A 57 -4.06 30.81 1.21
N ASP A 58 -5.22 30.31 1.63
CA ASP A 58 -6.36 30.02 0.75
C ASP A 58 -5.98 29.17 -0.49
N GLY A 59 -5.07 28.23 -0.32
CA GLY A 59 -4.51 27.42 -1.42
C GLY A 59 -5.57 26.65 -2.21
N LEU A 60 -6.65 26.19 -1.54
CA LEU A 60 -7.75 25.51 -2.23
C LEU A 60 -8.51 26.49 -3.13
N VAL A 61 -8.75 27.72 -2.68
CA VAL A 61 -9.36 28.79 -3.48
C VAL A 61 -8.47 29.12 -4.66
N PHE A 62 -7.15 29.28 -4.42
CA PHE A 62 -6.19 29.53 -5.50
C PHE A 62 -6.29 28.47 -6.60
N PHE A 63 -6.20 27.19 -6.26
CA PHE A 63 -6.30 26.10 -7.25
C PHE A 63 -7.68 26.05 -7.93
N TRP A 64 -8.74 26.39 -7.22
CA TRP A 64 -10.08 26.45 -7.78
C TRP A 64 -10.24 27.58 -8.82
N VAL A 65 -9.67 28.75 -8.54
CA VAL A 65 -9.64 29.89 -9.48
C VAL A 65 -8.79 29.52 -10.70
N GLN A 66 -7.60 28.92 -10.51
CA GLN A 66 -6.75 28.47 -11.63
C GLN A 66 -7.43 27.39 -12.48
N ALA A 67 -8.21 26.51 -11.86
CA ALA A 67 -9.01 25.51 -12.57
C ALA A 67 -10.07 26.17 -13.46
N GLY A 68 -10.73 27.23 -12.95
CA GLY A 68 -11.65 28.04 -13.75
C GLY A 68 -10.97 28.72 -14.93
N ALA A 69 -9.80 29.33 -14.71
CA ALA A 69 -9.02 29.94 -15.78
C ALA A 69 -8.61 28.90 -16.86
N LEU A 70 -8.22 27.72 -16.45
CA LEU A 70 -7.86 26.61 -17.37
C LEU A 70 -9.06 26.16 -18.20
N THR A 71 -10.23 25.94 -17.58
CA THR A 71 -11.43 25.51 -18.31
C THR A 71 -11.93 26.61 -19.27
N HIS A 72 -11.87 27.86 -18.86
CA HIS A 72 -12.19 29.02 -19.74
C HIS A 72 -11.24 29.05 -20.95
N PHE A 73 -9.94 28.93 -20.73
CA PHE A 73 -8.93 28.88 -21.79
C PHE A 73 -9.18 27.78 -22.81
N LEU A 74 -9.69 26.61 -22.33
CA LEU A 74 -10.04 25.48 -23.18
C LEU A 74 -11.43 25.59 -23.85
N GLY A 75 -12.17 26.70 -23.63
CA GLY A 75 -13.49 26.91 -24.19
C GLY A 75 -14.63 26.17 -23.48
N PHE A 76 -14.39 25.66 -22.25
CA PHE A 76 -15.39 24.97 -21.43
C PHE A 76 -15.91 25.90 -20.32
N GLU A 77 -16.64 26.91 -20.68
CA GLU A 77 -17.21 27.88 -19.74
C GLU A 77 -18.34 27.24 -18.91
N GLU A 78 -18.46 27.62 -17.61
CA GLU A 78 -19.57 27.34 -16.68
C GLU A 78 -19.79 25.87 -16.26
N SER A 79 -18.94 24.91 -16.65
CA SER A 79 -19.08 23.54 -16.22
C SER A 79 -18.33 23.27 -14.92
N GLU A 80 -19.05 23.23 -13.78
CA GLU A 80 -18.47 22.80 -12.49
C GLU A 80 -17.82 21.42 -12.56
N ILE A 81 -18.36 20.49 -13.38
CA ILE A 81 -17.81 19.15 -13.56
C ILE A 81 -16.40 19.23 -14.14
N LEU A 82 -16.22 20.00 -15.22
CA LEU A 82 -14.90 20.16 -15.86
C LEU A 82 -13.96 21.00 -15.00
N LYS A 83 -14.46 22.04 -14.32
CA LYS A 83 -13.68 22.82 -13.35
C LYS A 83 -13.19 21.93 -12.19
N SER A 84 -14.00 20.98 -11.71
CA SER A 84 -13.60 20.00 -10.69
C SER A 84 -12.53 19.03 -11.19
N ALA A 85 -12.61 18.57 -12.44
CA ALA A 85 -11.56 17.75 -13.06
C ALA A 85 -10.25 18.53 -13.21
N ALA A 86 -10.32 19.80 -13.69
CA ALA A 86 -9.16 20.67 -13.78
C ALA A 86 -8.54 20.97 -12.40
N PHE A 87 -9.36 21.20 -11.37
CA PHE A 87 -8.91 21.36 -10.00
C PHE A 87 -8.16 20.11 -9.51
N LEU A 88 -8.71 18.91 -9.73
CA LEU A 88 -8.05 17.65 -9.35
C LEU A 88 -6.72 17.48 -10.10
N LEU A 89 -6.68 17.81 -11.39
CA LEU A 89 -5.45 17.77 -12.19
C LEU A 89 -4.37 18.69 -11.59
N LEU A 90 -4.73 19.94 -11.29
CA LEU A 90 -3.78 20.92 -10.75
C LEU A 90 -3.26 20.51 -9.37
N ILE A 91 -4.13 20.08 -8.46
CA ILE A 91 -3.72 19.69 -7.11
C ILE A 91 -2.88 18.40 -7.12
N ASN A 92 -3.22 17.43 -7.97
CA ASN A 92 -2.42 16.21 -8.14
C ASN A 92 -1.04 16.51 -8.75
N THR A 93 -0.98 17.43 -9.71
CA THR A 93 0.27 17.91 -10.31
C THR A 93 1.14 18.59 -9.25
N PHE A 94 0.56 19.50 -8.48
CA PHE A 94 1.25 20.17 -7.36
C PHE A 94 1.80 19.14 -6.36
N ASN A 95 0.98 18.20 -5.90
CA ASN A 95 1.40 17.16 -4.95
C ASN A 95 2.50 16.27 -5.55
N THR A 96 2.42 15.93 -6.83
CA THR A 96 3.43 15.13 -7.52
C THR A 96 4.76 15.86 -7.57
N ILE A 97 4.76 17.13 -7.99
CA ILE A 97 5.98 17.94 -8.10
C ILE A 97 6.62 18.16 -6.73
N THR A 98 5.84 18.51 -5.71
CA THR A 98 6.35 18.81 -4.38
C THR A 98 6.82 17.57 -3.63
N SER A 99 6.27 16.38 -3.91
CA SER A 99 6.71 15.11 -3.33
C SER A 99 7.88 14.46 -4.08
N LEU A 100 8.14 14.88 -5.33
CA LEU A 100 9.17 14.27 -6.18
C LEU A 100 10.58 14.29 -5.57
N PRO A 101 11.07 15.40 -4.96
CA PRO A 101 12.39 15.43 -4.33
C PRO A 101 12.54 14.37 -3.22
N PHE A 102 11.50 14.19 -2.42
CA PHE A 102 11.50 13.15 -1.37
C PHE A 102 11.51 11.75 -1.96
N SER A 103 10.76 11.54 -3.05
CA SER A 103 10.75 10.24 -3.73
C SER A 103 12.12 9.93 -4.36
N ILE A 104 12.79 10.91 -4.97
CA ILE A 104 14.12 10.76 -5.54
C ILE A 104 15.14 10.45 -4.43
N TYR A 105 15.14 11.22 -3.34
CA TYR A 105 16.03 11.00 -2.20
C TYR A 105 15.84 9.60 -1.60
N HIS A 106 14.58 9.17 -1.42
CA HIS A 106 14.27 7.84 -0.89
C HIS A 106 14.91 6.74 -1.74
N HIS A 107 14.73 6.76 -3.07
CA HIS A 107 15.20 5.68 -3.94
C HIS A 107 16.72 5.76 -4.20
N PHE A 108 17.24 6.93 -4.58
CA PHE A 108 18.62 7.07 -5.04
C PHE A 108 19.63 7.48 -3.96
N VAL A 109 19.17 7.80 -2.76
CA VAL A 109 20.09 8.08 -1.64
C VAL A 109 19.87 7.07 -0.52
N LEU A 110 18.65 6.94 -0.01
CA LEU A 110 18.39 6.10 1.14
C LEU A 110 18.44 4.60 0.78
N GLU A 111 17.63 4.16 -0.19
CA GLU A 111 17.59 2.75 -0.61
C GLU A 111 18.90 2.32 -1.29
N GLU A 112 19.54 3.21 -2.06
CA GLU A 112 20.85 2.99 -2.65
C GLU A 112 21.93 2.76 -1.61
N LYS A 113 21.99 3.60 -0.56
CA LYS A 113 22.93 3.48 0.56
C LYS A 113 22.88 2.11 1.23
N HIS A 114 21.71 1.49 1.29
CA HIS A 114 21.50 0.19 1.92
C HIS A 114 21.46 -0.98 0.92
N GLY A 115 21.70 -0.72 -0.36
CA GLY A 115 21.81 -1.74 -1.42
C GLY A 115 20.46 -2.27 -1.92
N PHE A 116 19.36 -1.55 -1.66
CA PHE A 116 18.03 -1.96 -2.08
C PHE A 116 17.60 -1.44 -3.44
N ASN A 117 18.10 -0.27 -3.86
CA ASN A 117 17.74 0.28 -5.17
C ASN A 117 18.39 -0.49 -6.32
N LYS A 118 17.57 -0.86 -7.30
CA LYS A 118 18.01 -1.45 -8.58
C LYS A 118 17.54 -0.64 -9.79
N GLN A 119 16.88 0.50 -9.54
CA GLN A 119 16.34 1.33 -10.60
C GLN A 119 17.37 2.30 -11.14
N THR A 120 17.42 2.43 -12.46
CA THR A 120 18.13 3.55 -13.10
C THR A 120 17.25 4.81 -13.07
N ALA A 121 17.87 5.99 -13.13
CA ALA A 121 17.14 7.27 -13.16
C ALA A 121 16.15 7.36 -14.33
N GLY A 122 16.53 6.84 -15.52
CA GLY A 122 15.66 6.82 -16.69
C GLY A 122 14.45 5.90 -16.53
N PHE A 123 14.66 4.70 -15.97
CA PHE A 123 13.56 3.79 -15.65
C PHE A 123 12.59 4.42 -14.64
N TYR A 124 13.13 4.99 -13.56
CA TYR A 124 12.35 5.67 -12.52
C TYR A 124 11.52 6.82 -13.09
N ALA A 125 12.12 7.72 -13.89
CA ALA A 125 11.42 8.86 -14.48
C ALA A 125 10.27 8.41 -15.40
N LYS A 126 10.52 7.43 -16.28
CA LYS A 126 9.51 6.84 -17.16
C LYS A 126 8.38 6.19 -16.37
N ASP A 127 8.70 5.46 -15.32
CA ASP A 127 7.74 4.78 -14.47
C ASP A 127 6.86 5.78 -13.68
N LYS A 128 7.46 6.84 -13.13
CA LYS A 128 6.74 7.92 -12.45
C LYS A 128 5.80 8.68 -13.38
N LEU A 129 6.28 9.03 -14.60
CA LEU A 129 5.44 9.71 -15.59
C LEU A 129 4.25 8.82 -16.01
N LYS A 130 4.52 7.55 -16.31
CA LYS A 130 3.47 6.59 -16.65
C LYS A 130 2.43 6.46 -15.53
N GLY A 131 2.88 6.29 -14.30
CA GLY A 131 2.01 6.20 -13.13
C GLY A 131 1.15 7.46 -12.96
N TYR A 132 1.74 8.65 -13.13
CA TYR A 132 1.01 9.90 -13.09
C TYR A 132 -0.08 9.97 -14.18
N LEU A 133 0.26 9.68 -15.43
CA LEU A 133 -0.69 9.71 -16.54
C LEU A 133 -1.85 8.73 -16.36
N ILE A 134 -1.55 7.49 -15.96
CA ILE A 134 -2.58 6.48 -15.67
C ILE A 134 -3.46 6.91 -14.50
N SER A 135 -2.87 7.48 -13.45
CA SER A 135 -3.63 8.01 -12.31
C SER A 135 -4.61 9.11 -12.74
N GLN A 136 -4.18 10.06 -13.60
CA GLN A 136 -5.07 11.09 -14.12
C GLN A 136 -6.16 10.51 -15.02
N LEU A 137 -5.81 9.58 -15.90
CA LEU A 137 -6.76 8.91 -16.81
C LEU A 137 -7.89 8.21 -16.04
N ILE A 138 -7.60 7.66 -14.86
CA ILE A 138 -8.60 6.99 -14.01
C ILE A 138 -9.34 8.01 -13.13
N SER A 139 -8.63 8.91 -12.46
CA SER A 139 -9.22 9.79 -11.44
C SER A 139 -10.09 10.90 -12.03
N MET A 140 -9.74 11.46 -13.20
CA MET A 140 -10.53 12.54 -13.80
C MET A 140 -11.95 12.12 -14.19
N PRO A 141 -12.19 11.01 -14.91
CA PRO A 141 -13.56 10.54 -15.18
C PRO A 141 -14.33 10.20 -13.91
N LEU A 142 -13.65 9.62 -12.89
CA LEU A 142 -14.30 9.30 -11.62
C LEU A 142 -14.78 10.55 -10.90
N ILE A 143 -13.99 11.63 -10.84
CA ILE A 143 -14.43 12.86 -10.20
C ILE A 143 -15.54 13.55 -10.99
N CYS A 144 -15.50 13.51 -12.32
CA CYS A 144 -16.60 14.00 -13.15
C CYS A 144 -17.92 13.28 -12.82
N ALA A 145 -17.86 11.95 -12.70
CA ALA A 145 -19.02 11.14 -12.32
C ALA A 145 -19.52 11.46 -10.91
N VAL A 146 -18.61 11.61 -9.93
CA VAL A 146 -18.95 12.00 -8.55
C VAL A 146 -19.68 13.33 -8.52
N VAL A 147 -19.14 14.38 -9.18
CA VAL A 147 -19.77 15.70 -9.21
C VAL A 147 -21.12 15.65 -9.93
N TYR A 148 -21.21 14.91 -11.04
CA TYR A 148 -22.47 14.69 -11.75
C TYR A 148 -23.53 14.04 -10.86
N ILE A 149 -23.18 12.95 -10.17
CA ILE A 149 -24.11 12.22 -9.25
C ILE A 149 -24.61 13.15 -8.17
N VAL A 150 -23.76 13.98 -7.55
CA VAL A 150 -24.19 14.95 -6.52
C VAL A 150 -25.18 15.97 -7.08
N LYS A 151 -24.94 16.46 -8.31
CA LYS A 151 -25.78 17.49 -8.94
C LYS A 151 -27.16 16.97 -9.35
N VAL A 152 -27.26 15.73 -9.81
CA VAL A 152 -28.52 15.17 -10.34
C VAL A 152 -29.23 14.22 -9.36
N GLY A 153 -28.55 13.74 -8.33
CA GLY A 153 -29.03 12.66 -7.46
C GLY A 153 -30.08 13.08 -6.41
N GLY A 154 -30.43 14.38 -6.33
CA GLY A 154 -31.41 14.89 -5.37
C GLY A 154 -31.03 14.56 -3.92
N ASP A 155 -31.99 14.28 -3.07
CA ASP A 155 -31.76 14.04 -1.62
C ASP A 155 -31.05 12.71 -1.33
N TYR A 156 -31.04 11.77 -2.28
CA TYR A 156 -30.42 10.45 -2.12
C TYR A 156 -29.05 10.32 -2.81
N PHE A 157 -28.45 11.42 -3.26
CA PHE A 157 -27.17 11.38 -3.98
C PHE A 157 -26.06 10.64 -3.21
N PHE A 158 -26.04 10.69 -1.89
CA PHE A 158 -25.07 9.98 -1.05
C PHE A 158 -25.15 8.45 -1.23
N LEU A 159 -26.36 7.92 -1.41
CA LEU A 159 -26.58 6.50 -1.69
C LEU A 159 -26.09 6.14 -3.10
N TYR A 160 -26.35 6.99 -4.09
CA TYR A 160 -25.86 6.79 -5.46
C TYR A 160 -24.34 6.90 -5.52
N LEU A 161 -23.71 7.80 -4.76
CA LEU A 161 -22.26 7.86 -4.61
C LEU A 161 -21.70 6.58 -4.01
N TRP A 162 -22.33 6.05 -2.98
CA TRP A 162 -21.91 4.80 -2.37
C TRP A 162 -22.00 3.63 -3.33
N LEU A 163 -23.12 3.50 -4.04
CA LEU A 163 -23.30 2.45 -5.07
C LEU A 163 -22.27 2.59 -6.20
N PHE A 164 -22.03 3.81 -6.65
CA PHE A 164 -21.01 4.09 -7.67
C PHE A 164 -19.62 3.73 -7.17
N ALA A 165 -19.25 4.13 -5.95
CA ALA A 165 -17.95 3.79 -5.34
C ALA A 165 -17.79 2.27 -5.15
N MET A 166 -18.86 1.58 -4.75
CA MET A 166 -18.87 0.12 -4.64
C MET A 166 -18.65 -0.55 -6.01
N ALA A 167 -19.39 -0.14 -7.03
CA ALA A 167 -19.24 -0.66 -8.39
C ALA A 167 -17.83 -0.38 -8.94
N THR A 168 -17.32 0.84 -8.75
CA THR A 168 -15.96 1.24 -9.15
C THR A 168 -14.90 0.40 -8.42
N THR A 169 -15.08 0.15 -7.12
CA THR A 169 -14.17 -0.69 -6.34
C THR A 169 -14.07 -2.09 -6.93
N PHE A 170 -15.20 -2.76 -7.16
CA PHE A 170 -15.20 -4.11 -7.75
C PHE A 170 -14.66 -4.12 -9.18
N PHE A 171 -14.98 -3.10 -9.97
CA PHE A 171 -14.47 -2.95 -11.33
C PHE A 171 -12.94 -2.81 -11.33
N LEU A 172 -12.39 -1.91 -10.53
CA LEU A 172 -10.95 -1.72 -10.43
C LEU A 172 -10.22 -2.94 -9.85
N LEU A 173 -10.77 -3.59 -8.83
CA LEU A 173 -10.20 -4.82 -8.28
C LEU A 173 -10.14 -5.96 -9.32
N THR A 174 -11.04 -5.95 -10.31
CA THR A 174 -11.05 -6.94 -11.39
C THR A 174 -10.07 -6.58 -12.49
N ILE A 175 -10.04 -5.30 -12.90
CA ILE A 175 -9.27 -4.85 -14.06
C ILE A 175 -7.79 -4.60 -13.70
N TYR A 176 -7.51 -4.09 -12.50
CA TYR A 176 -6.17 -3.69 -12.11
C TYR A 176 -5.11 -4.78 -12.34
N PRO A 177 -5.31 -6.03 -11.90
CA PRO A 177 -4.28 -7.06 -12.05
C PRO A 177 -4.03 -7.49 -13.49
N ASP A 178 -5.03 -7.39 -14.35
CA ASP A 178 -4.96 -7.89 -15.72
C ASP A 178 -4.52 -6.84 -16.74
N TYR A 179 -4.82 -5.56 -16.47
CA TYR A 179 -4.60 -4.48 -17.44
C TYR A 179 -3.69 -3.37 -16.92
N ILE A 180 -3.73 -3.06 -15.62
CA ILE A 180 -2.96 -1.94 -15.07
C ILE A 180 -1.60 -2.42 -14.54
N ALA A 181 -1.57 -3.45 -13.71
CA ALA A 181 -0.34 -3.96 -13.12
C ALA A 181 0.69 -4.41 -14.19
N PRO A 182 0.32 -5.09 -15.31
CA PRO A 182 1.25 -5.48 -16.35
C PRO A 182 1.87 -4.31 -17.14
N LEU A 183 1.31 -3.11 -17.02
CA LEU A 183 1.95 -1.90 -17.56
C LEU A 183 3.22 -1.52 -16.81
N PHE A 184 3.35 -1.92 -15.55
CA PHE A 184 4.45 -1.55 -14.67
C PHE A 184 5.46 -2.68 -14.49
N ASP A 185 4.98 -3.92 -14.34
CA ASP A 185 5.79 -5.07 -14.01
C ASP A 185 5.51 -6.23 -14.97
N LYS A 186 6.53 -7.01 -15.25
CA LYS A 186 6.41 -8.16 -16.12
C LYS A 186 6.04 -9.39 -15.27
N TYR A 187 4.93 -10.01 -15.65
CA TYR A 187 4.44 -11.25 -15.06
C TYR A 187 4.74 -12.41 -16.00
N THR A 188 5.47 -13.40 -15.53
CA THR A 188 5.76 -14.63 -16.28
C THR A 188 5.14 -15.83 -15.56
N PRO A 189 4.55 -16.80 -16.26
CA PRO A 189 4.10 -18.04 -15.60
C PRO A 189 5.27 -18.68 -14.86
N LEU A 190 5.02 -19.22 -13.65
CA LEU A 190 6.03 -20.01 -12.95
C LEU A 190 6.40 -21.22 -13.84
N PRO A 191 7.69 -21.46 -14.11
CA PRO A 191 8.14 -22.61 -14.90
C PRO A 191 7.64 -23.95 -14.32
N ASP A 192 7.45 -24.93 -15.19
CA ASP A 192 7.12 -26.27 -14.76
C ASP A 192 8.27 -26.87 -13.95
N GLY A 193 7.92 -27.49 -12.85
CA GLY A 193 8.89 -28.06 -11.91
C GLY A 193 8.26 -28.45 -10.59
N GLU A 194 9.10 -28.91 -9.66
CA GLU A 194 8.66 -29.38 -8.36
C GLU A 194 7.87 -28.32 -7.58
N LEU A 195 8.37 -27.07 -7.52
CA LEU A 195 7.71 -26.00 -6.77
C LEU A 195 6.30 -25.75 -7.30
N LYS A 196 6.11 -25.66 -8.64
CA LYS A 196 4.79 -25.45 -9.24
C LYS A 196 3.82 -26.55 -8.86
N THR A 197 4.24 -27.81 -9.04
CA THR A 197 3.43 -28.98 -8.71
C THR A 197 3.01 -28.98 -7.23
N ARG A 198 3.93 -28.64 -6.35
CA ARG A 198 3.66 -28.59 -4.89
C ARG A 198 2.74 -27.44 -4.49
N ILE A 199 2.84 -26.27 -5.15
CA ILE A 199 1.90 -25.16 -4.95
C ILE A 199 0.50 -25.54 -5.41
N GLU A 200 0.38 -26.21 -6.56
CA GLU A 200 -0.91 -26.70 -7.08
C GLU A 200 -1.54 -27.73 -6.13
N GLN A 201 -0.73 -28.65 -5.59
CA GLN A 201 -1.18 -29.61 -4.58
C GLN A 201 -1.64 -28.94 -3.29
N LEU A 202 -0.88 -27.94 -2.80
CA LEU A 202 -1.25 -27.16 -1.61
C LEU A 202 -2.58 -26.43 -1.84
N ALA A 203 -2.74 -25.77 -2.98
CA ALA A 203 -3.98 -25.07 -3.34
C ALA A 203 -5.16 -26.06 -3.41
N ALA A 204 -4.98 -27.22 -4.04
CA ALA A 204 -6.01 -28.26 -4.16
C ALA A 204 -6.40 -28.83 -2.78
N SER A 205 -5.45 -29.05 -1.87
CA SER A 205 -5.70 -29.61 -0.53
C SER A 205 -6.65 -28.76 0.32
N ILE A 206 -6.65 -27.44 0.11
CA ILE A 206 -7.52 -26.50 0.82
C ILE A 206 -8.72 -26.02 0.01
N HIS A 207 -8.87 -26.57 -1.22
CA HIS A 207 -9.89 -26.16 -2.21
C HIS A 207 -9.76 -24.70 -2.67
N PHE A 208 -8.52 -24.18 -2.76
CA PHE A 208 -8.27 -22.85 -3.33
C PHE A 208 -8.43 -22.90 -4.84
N PRO A 209 -9.29 -22.06 -5.45
CA PRO A 209 -9.53 -22.08 -6.89
C PRO A 209 -8.39 -21.40 -7.65
N LEU A 210 -7.23 -22.04 -7.69
CA LEU A 210 -6.03 -21.54 -8.37
C LEU A 210 -6.25 -21.60 -9.89
N TYR A 211 -6.24 -20.43 -10.53
CA TYR A 211 -6.35 -20.31 -11.99
C TYR A 211 -4.99 -20.18 -12.65
N LYS A 212 -4.11 -19.33 -12.10
CA LYS A 212 -2.76 -19.09 -12.64
C LYS A 212 -1.76 -18.80 -11.52
N LEU A 213 -0.51 -19.14 -11.81
CA LEU A 213 0.64 -18.91 -10.93
C LEU A 213 1.70 -18.14 -11.69
N TYR A 214 2.08 -16.98 -11.19
CA TYR A 214 3.02 -16.07 -11.81
C TYR A 214 4.24 -15.78 -10.95
N VAL A 215 5.35 -15.47 -11.62
CA VAL A 215 6.48 -14.78 -11.04
C VAL A 215 6.52 -13.36 -11.60
N VAL A 216 6.71 -12.38 -10.74
CA VAL A 216 6.91 -10.97 -11.10
C VAL A 216 8.36 -10.58 -10.95
N GLU A 217 8.92 -9.88 -11.95
CA GLU A 217 10.31 -9.40 -11.95
C GLU A 217 10.48 -8.19 -11.00
N GLY A 218 10.33 -8.42 -9.68
CA GLY A 218 10.51 -7.39 -8.64
C GLY A 218 11.95 -6.93 -8.49
N SER A 219 12.92 -7.82 -8.77
CA SER A 219 14.36 -7.55 -8.70
C SER A 219 14.82 -6.35 -9.54
N LYS A 220 14.08 -5.98 -10.59
CA LYS A 220 14.37 -4.78 -11.39
C LYS A 220 14.12 -3.46 -10.65
N ARG A 221 13.36 -3.50 -9.57
CA ARG A 221 13.00 -2.33 -8.75
C ARG A 221 13.74 -2.31 -7.44
N SER A 222 13.70 -3.45 -6.75
CA SER A 222 14.22 -3.59 -5.40
C SER A 222 14.57 -5.04 -5.11
N VAL A 223 15.45 -5.25 -4.13
CA VAL A 223 15.74 -6.59 -3.61
C VAL A 223 14.73 -7.07 -2.55
N HIS A 224 13.72 -6.25 -2.22
CA HIS A 224 12.66 -6.66 -1.29
C HIS A 224 11.83 -7.81 -1.86
N SER A 225 11.54 -8.80 -1.01
CA SER A 225 10.81 -10.01 -1.38
C SER A 225 9.37 -9.97 -0.88
N ASN A 226 8.45 -10.53 -1.67
CA ASN A 226 7.04 -10.65 -1.30
C ASN A 226 6.35 -11.79 -2.04
N ALA A 227 5.15 -12.19 -1.58
CA ALA A 227 4.19 -13.02 -2.28
C ALA A 227 2.78 -12.52 -1.98
N TYR A 228 1.86 -12.70 -2.91
CA TYR A 228 0.46 -12.35 -2.70
C TYR A 228 -0.47 -13.13 -3.64
N PHE A 229 -1.74 -13.14 -3.30
CA PHE A 229 -2.78 -13.65 -4.20
C PHE A 229 -3.78 -12.56 -4.55
N PHE A 230 -4.41 -12.69 -5.71
CA PHE A 230 -5.48 -11.81 -6.16
C PHE A 230 -6.50 -12.54 -7.03
N GLY A 231 -7.62 -11.85 -7.34
CA GLY A 231 -8.69 -12.37 -8.18
C GLY A 231 -9.93 -12.78 -7.38
N PHE A 232 -11.05 -12.87 -8.10
CA PHE A 232 -12.35 -13.17 -7.52
C PHE A 232 -12.87 -14.53 -7.98
N PHE A 233 -13.74 -15.12 -7.17
CA PHE A 233 -14.42 -16.39 -7.45
C PHE A 233 -13.44 -17.50 -7.89
N LYS A 234 -13.60 -18.01 -9.12
CA LYS A 234 -12.81 -19.10 -9.69
C LYS A 234 -11.50 -18.65 -10.36
N ASN A 235 -11.26 -17.35 -10.50
CA ASN A 235 -10.11 -16.80 -11.22
C ASN A 235 -9.03 -16.27 -10.24
N LYS A 236 -8.68 -17.07 -9.23
CA LYS A 236 -7.65 -16.68 -8.29
C LYS A 236 -6.26 -16.99 -8.83
N ARG A 237 -5.34 -16.06 -8.58
CA ARG A 237 -3.96 -16.13 -9.03
C ARG A 237 -3.02 -15.93 -7.85
N ILE A 238 -1.90 -16.61 -7.87
CA ILE A 238 -0.80 -16.42 -6.93
C ILE A 238 0.33 -15.74 -7.70
N VAL A 239 0.97 -14.76 -7.07
CA VAL A 239 2.14 -14.06 -7.59
C VAL A 239 3.27 -14.18 -6.57
N LEU A 240 4.40 -14.65 -7.04
CA LEU A 240 5.66 -14.71 -6.30
C LEU A 240 6.62 -13.68 -6.85
N PHE A 241 7.33 -12.96 -5.99
CA PHE A 241 8.45 -12.14 -6.43
C PHE A 241 9.63 -13.04 -6.77
N ASP A 242 10.35 -12.73 -7.85
CA ASP A 242 11.57 -13.43 -8.21
C ASP A 242 12.62 -13.40 -7.08
N THR A 243 12.67 -12.32 -6.32
CA THR A 243 13.51 -12.14 -5.12
C THR A 243 13.14 -13.06 -3.95
N LEU A 244 11.92 -13.64 -3.95
CA LEU A 244 11.49 -14.62 -2.94
C LEU A 244 12.08 -16.00 -3.21
N LEU A 245 12.38 -16.33 -4.45
CA LEU A 245 12.73 -17.66 -4.91
C LEU A 245 14.25 -17.82 -5.01
N LYS A 246 14.86 -18.58 -4.11
CA LYS A 246 16.32 -18.74 -4.01
C LYS A 246 16.98 -19.25 -5.29
N ASP A 247 16.34 -20.19 -5.98
CA ASP A 247 16.89 -20.85 -7.17
C ASP A 247 16.26 -20.39 -8.48
N TYR A 248 15.50 -19.30 -8.47
CA TYR A 248 14.89 -18.75 -9.66
C TYR A 248 15.84 -17.83 -10.39
N SER A 249 16.25 -18.24 -11.60
CA SER A 249 16.97 -17.38 -12.53
C SER A 249 15.98 -16.84 -13.56
N SER A 250 15.82 -15.52 -13.60
CA SER A 250 15.00 -14.88 -14.64
C SER A 250 15.58 -15.22 -16.02
N PRO A 251 14.76 -15.59 -17.01
CA PRO A 251 15.23 -15.88 -18.38
C PRO A 251 16.05 -14.76 -19.04
N ASN A 252 16.01 -13.57 -18.47
CA ASN A 252 16.69 -12.37 -18.97
C ASN A 252 17.97 -11.99 -18.17
N ASN A 253 18.31 -12.67 -17.08
CA ASN A 253 19.54 -12.42 -16.32
C ASN A 253 20.62 -13.40 -16.78
N THR A 254 21.54 -12.89 -17.61
CA THR A 254 22.74 -13.62 -18.08
C THR A 254 23.94 -13.52 -17.13
N GLU A 255 23.81 -12.81 -16.02
CA GLU A 255 24.89 -12.70 -15.03
C GLU A 255 24.62 -13.64 -13.85
N SER A 256 25.22 -14.83 -13.93
CA SER A 256 25.41 -15.73 -12.79
C SER A 256 26.53 -15.15 -11.91
N GLU A 257 26.20 -14.23 -11.02
CA GLU A 257 27.06 -13.97 -9.87
C GLU A 257 27.01 -15.22 -8.97
N GLU A 258 28.10 -15.93 -8.85
CA GLU A 258 28.35 -16.91 -7.80
C GLU A 258 28.41 -16.15 -6.47
N VAL A 259 27.25 -15.90 -5.86
CA VAL A 259 27.16 -15.30 -4.53
C VAL A 259 26.98 -16.42 -3.53
N GLU A 260 27.94 -16.56 -2.62
CA GLU A 260 28.02 -17.58 -1.57
C GLU A 260 26.83 -17.59 -0.59
N ASP A 261 25.92 -16.58 -0.62
CA ASP A 261 24.74 -16.50 0.25
C ASP A 261 23.53 -16.04 -0.60
N LYS A 262 22.96 -16.95 -1.38
CA LYS A 262 21.76 -16.69 -2.18
C LYS A 262 20.60 -16.31 -1.28
N LYS A 263 20.12 -15.07 -1.41
CA LYS A 263 18.90 -14.56 -0.77
C LYS A 263 17.67 -15.33 -1.24
N GLY A 264 16.60 -15.26 -0.47
CA GLY A 264 15.33 -15.89 -0.79
C GLY A 264 15.06 -17.19 -0.03
N CYS A 265 13.91 -17.76 -0.29
CA CYS A 265 13.35 -18.94 0.41
C CYS A 265 13.51 -20.21 -0.42
N ASP A 266 13.73 -21.33 0.27
CA ASP A 266 13.68 -22.66 -0.32
C ASP A 266 12.22 -23.07 -0.62
N ASN A 267 12.00 -24.11 -1.44
CA ASN A 267 10.65 -24.53 -1.83
C ASN A 267 9.70 -24.77 -0.65
N GLU A 268 10.16 -25.39 0.44
CA GLU A 268 9.33 -25.61 1.64
C GLU A 268 8.96 -24.30 2.34
N GLU A 269 9.87 -23.38 2.40
CA GLU A 269 9.66 -22.05 2.97
C GLU A 269 8.68 -21.23 2.12
N VAL A 270 8.81 -21.27 0.79
CA VAL A 270 7.85 -20.66 -0.14
C VAL A 270 6.45 -21.24 0.06
N LEU A 271 6.34 -22.55 0.20
CA LEU A 271 5.05 -23.22 0.47
C LEU A 271 4.48 -22.83 1.84
N ALA A 272 5.33 -22.57 2.83
CA ALA A 272 4.89 -22.10 4.15
C ALA A 272 4.39 -20.66 4.11
N VAL A 273 5.09 -19.78 3.40
CA VAL A 273 4.63 -18.39 3.13
C VAL A 273 3.30 -18.42 2.39
N LEU A 274 3.18 -19.25 1.34
CA LEU A 274 1.91 -19.41 0.62
C LEU A 274 0.81 -20.01 1.51
N GLY A 275 1.13 -20.92 2.42
CA GLY A 275 0.19 -21.43 3.42
C GLY A 275 -0.38 -20.31 4.30
N HIS A 276 0.45 -19.35 4.70
CA HIS A 276 0.04 -18.14 5.40
C HIS A 276 -0.87 -17.26 4.52
N GLU A 277 -0.46 -16.93 3.29
CA GLU A 277 -1.26 -16.13 2.35
C GLU A 277 -2.63 -16.77 2.06
N LEU A 278 -2.65 -18.07 1.85
CA LEU A 278 -3.88 -18.84 1.65
C LEU A 278 -4.74 -18.90 2.93
N GLY A 279 -4.14 -18.74 4.10
CA GLY A 279 -4.84 -18.54 5.37
C GLY A 279 -5.69 -17.27 5.36
N HIS A 280 -5.18 -16.16 4.85
CA HIS A 280 -5.95 -14.93 4.69
C HIS A 280 -7.18 -15.14 3.80
N TRP A 281 -7.02 -15.91 2.72
CA TRP A 281 -8.16 -16.26 1.86
C TRP A 281 -9.15 -17.19 2.58
N LYS A 282 -8.68 -18.27 3.19
CA LYS A 282 -9.53 -19.29 3.83
C LYS A 282 -10.39 -18.71 4.94
N LEU A 283 -9.85 -17.75 5.68
CA LEU A 283 -10.50 -17.05 6.79
C LEU A 283 -11.28 -15.80 6.36
N ASN A 284 -11.39 -15.55 5.04
CA ASN A 284 -12.13 -14.43 4.45
C ASN A 284 -11.67 -13.05 4.93
N HIS A 285 -10.38 -12.86 5.23
CA HIS A 285 -9.85 -11.57 5.72
C HIS A 285 -10.05 -10.46 4.69
N VAL A 286 -9.84 -10.74 3.41
CA VAL A 286 -10.07 -9.78 2.32
C VAL A 286 -11.54 -9.35 2.24
N VAL A 287 -12.48 -10.29 2.36
CA VAL A 287 -13.92 -10.01 2.33
C VAL A 287 -14.32 -9.15 3.53
N LYS A 288 -13.83 -9.48 4.73
CA LYS A 288 -14.07 -8.68 5.94
C LYS A 288 -13.59 -7.24 5.77
N ASN A 289 -12.38 -7.05 5.22
CA ASN A 289 -11.82 -5.73 4.96
C ASN A 289 -12.66 -4.95 3.93
N ILE A 290 -13.13 -5.60 2.86
CA ILE A 290 -14.01 -4.98 1.87
C ILE A 290 -15.33 -4.53 2.52
N ILE A 291 -15.96 -5.36 3.35
CA ILE A 291 -17.19 -5.01 4.06
C ILE A 291 -16.98 -3.79 4.96
N ILE A 292 -15.92 -3.79 5.77
CA ILE A 292 -15.59 -2.65 6.64
C ILE A 292 -15.37 -1.38 5.82
N MET A 293 -14.64 -1.48 4.70
CA MET A 293 -14.41 -0.35 3.79
C MET A 293 -15.73 0.17 3.21
N GLN A 294 -16.65 -0.70 2.77
CA GLN A 294 -17.93 -0.28 2.21
C GLN A 294 -18.85 0.39 3.25
N VAL A 295 -18.86 -0.13 4.47
CA VAL A 295 -19.59 0.51 5.59
C VAL A 295 -19.00 1.89 5.88
N ASN A 296 -17.68 2.00 5.94
CA ASN A 296 -16.99 3.27 6.13
C ASN A 296 -17.33 4.29 5.02
N LEU A 297 -17.31 3.87 3.75
CA LEU A 297 -17.68 4.73 2.63
C LEU A 297 -19.13 5.20 2.71
N LEU A 298 -20.06 4.32 3.11
CA LEU A 298 -21.45 4.71 3.30
C LEU A 298 -21.60 5.77 4.39
N LEU A 299 -20.96 5.58 5.55
CA LEU A 299 -20.98 6.56 6.65
C LEU A 299 -20.38 7.91 6.20
N LEU A 300 -19.33 7.87 5.43
CA LEU A 300 -18.66 9.06 4.91
C LEU A 300 -19.52 9.82 3.92
N PHE A 301 -20.15 9.15 2.94
CA PHE A 301 -21.05 9.81 1.99
C PHE A 301 -22.33 10.30 2.63
N LEU A 302 -22.85 9.59 3.61
CA LEU A 302 -24.00 10.03 4.42
C LEU A 302 -23.66 11.32 5.20
N SER A 303 -22.50 11.35 5.82
CA SER A 303 -22.00 12.55 6.51
C SER A 303 -21.74 13.70 5.55
N PHE A 304 -21.16 13.41 4.37
CA PHE A 304 -21.00 14.39 3.31
C PHE A 304 -22.35 14.94 2.87
N GLY A 305 -23.36 14.08 2.65
CA GLY A 305 -24.71 14.49 2.26
C GLY A 305 -25.36 15.42 3.27
N TYR A 306 -25.09 15.24 4.56
CA TYR A 306 -25.57 16.14 5.60
C TYR A 306 -24.79 17.47 5.65
N LEU A 307 -23.44 17.38 5.58
CA LEU A 307 -22.56 18.52 5.84
C LEU A 307 -22.39 19.46 4.65
N PHE A 308 -22.43 18.96 3.41
CA PHE A 308 -22.05 19.74 2.24
C PHE A 308 -22.96 20.94 1.94
N LYS A 309 -24.17 20.97 2.50
CA LYS A 309 -25.10 22.10 2.37
C LYS A 309 -24.82 23.26 3.36
N HIS A 310 -23.83 23.08 4.26
CA HIS A 310 -23.54 24.07 5.28
C HIS A 310 -22.46 25.05 4.82
N LYS A 311 -22.87 26.28 4.48
CA LYS A 311 -21.99 27.37 4.02
C LYS A 311 -20.79 27.66 4.92
N VAL A 312 -20.96 27.44 6.24
CA VAL A 312 -19.88 27.63 7.23
C VAL A 312 -18.64 26.81 6.89
N LEU A 313 -18.82 25.59 6.36
CA LEU A 313 -17.70 24.72 5.98
C LEU A 313 -16.86 25.34 4.85
N TYR A 314 -17.52 25.86 3.83
CA TYR A 314 -16.86 26.47 2.68
C TYR A 314 -16.17 27.78 3.06
N ARG A 315 -16.84 28.62 3.86
CA ARG A 315 -16.30 29.89 4.35
C ARG A 315 -15.04 29.69 5.21
N ALA A 316 -14.99 28.62 6.00
CA ALA A 316 -13.80 28.29 6.79
C ALA A 316 -12.55 27.98 5.93
N PHE A 317 -12.73 27.72 4.63
CA PHE A 317 -11.67 27.46 3.66
C PHE A 317 -11.60 28.53 2.56
N GLY A 318 -12.17 29.75 2.80
CA GLY A 318 -12.06 30.89 1.90
C GLY A 318 -13.11 30.93 0.77
N PHE A 319 -14.06 30.00 0.71
CA PHE A 319 -15.14 29.98 -0.28
C PHE A 319 -16.36 30.72 0.25
N TYR A 320 -16.53 31.97 -0.12
CA TYR A 320 -17.62 32.83 0.36
C TYR A 320 -18.84 32.83 -0.57
N ASP A 321 -18.59 32.73 -1.87
CA ASP A 321 -19.60 32.96 -2.95
C ASP A 321 -19.98 31.67 -3.68
N GLU A 322 -19.13 30.61 -3.59
CA GLU A 322 -19.34 29.33 -4.26
C GLU A 322 -19.28 28.17 -3.25
N GLU A 323 -20.03 27.10 -3.52
CA GLU A 323 -20.07 25.87 -2.73
C GLU A 323 -19.74 24.65 -3.63
N PRO A 324 -18.50 24.55 -4.18
CA PRO A 324 -18.18 23.51 -5.14
C PRO A 324 -18.26 22.12 -4.50
N VAL A 325 -18.88 21.17 -5.20
CA VAL A 325 -19.05 19.77 -4.72
C VAL A 325 -17.73 19.12 -4.34
N ILE A 326 -16.70 19.26 -5.20
CA ILE A 326 -15.38 18.64 -4.95
C ILE A 326 -14.69 19.23 -3.71
N ILE A 327 -14.85 20.52 -3.48
CA ILE A 327 -14.29 21.22 -2.30
C ILE A 327 -14.99 20.75 -1.04
N GLY A 328 -16.33 20.69 -1.03
CA GLY A 328 -17.09 20.17 0.09
C GLY A 328 -16.72 18.72 0.41
N LEU A 329 -16.59 17.87 -0.60
CA LEU A 329 -16.15 16.48 -0.43
C LEU A 329 -14.74 16.41 0.18
N LEU A 330 -13.79 17.22 -0.31
CA LEU A 330 -12.43 17.28 0.20
C LEU A 330 -12.39 17.74 1.66
N ILE A 331 -13.15 18.81 2.00
CA ILE A 331 -13.24 19.31 3.38
C ILE A 331 -13.76 18.21 4.32
N VAL A 332 -14.83 17.53 3.95
CA VAL A 332 -15.39 16.47 4.78
C VAL A 332 -14.42 15.30 4.90
N LEU A 333 -13.85 14.81 3.79
CA LEU A 333 -12.98 13.63 3.76
C LEU A 333 -11.66 13.84 4.51
N VAL A 334 -11.01 14.97 4.25
CA VAL A 334 -9.62 15.18 4.70
C VAL A 334 -9.56 15.85 6.07
N TYR A 335 -10.46 16.81 6.33
CA TYR A 335 -10.37 17.62 7.55
C TYR A 335 -11.37 17.18 8.61
N ILE A 336 -12.67 17.06 8.28
CA ILE A 336 -13.69 16.72 9.29
C ILE A 336 -13.53 15.26 9.74
N PHE A 337 -13.30 14.34 8.81
CA PHE A 337 -13.13 12.93 9.13
C PHE A 337 -11.73 12.55 9.62
N SER A 338 -10.78 13.49 9.67
CA SER A 338 -9.41 13.20 10.12
C SER A 338 -9.33 12.51 11.50
N PRO A 339 -10.02 12.96 12.57
CA PRO A 339 -9.99 12.27 13.85
C PRO A 339 -10.63 10.88 13.80
N TYR A 340 -11.75 10.75 13.11
CA TYR A 340 -12.40 9.46 12.88
C TYR A 340 -11.47 8.49 12.14
N ASN A 341 -10.84 8.95 11.06
CA ASN A 341 -9.91 8.14 10.27
C ASN A 341 -8.70 7.69 11.09
N ALA A 342 -8.20 8.51 12.02
CA ALA A 342 -7.13 8.12 12.93
C ALA A 342 -7.54 6.95 13.84
N VAL A 343 -8.74 7.02 14.43
CA VAL A 343 -9.29 5.94 15.26
C VAL A 343 -9.56 4.68 14.43
N LEU A 344 -10.17 4.83 13.25
CA LEU A 344 -10.42 3.72 12.35
C LEU A 344 -9.10 3.06 11.91
N SER A 345 -8.09 3.83 11.54
CA SER A 345 -6.78 3.32 11.15
C SER A 345 -6.13 2.48 12.26
N PHE A 346 -6.22 2.96 13.51
CA PHE A 346 -5.75 2.18 14.67
C PHE A 346 -6.52 0.88 14.84
N ALA A 347 -7.86 0.91 14.76
CA ALA A 347 -8.70 -0.29 14.85
C ALA A 347 -8.40 -1.29 13.72
N MET A 348 -8.18 -0.79 12.50
CA MET A 348 -7.80 -1.63 11.35
C MET A 348 -6.41 -2.23 11.50
N THR A 349 -5.44 -1.50 12.06
CA THR A 349 -4.12 -2.02 12.39
C THR A 349 -4.21 -3.15 13.39
N PHE A 350 -4.99 -2.98 14.46
CA PHE A 350 -5.22 -4.03 15.46
C PHE A 350 -5.89 -5.27 14.84
N LEU A 351 -6.92 -5.08 14.00
CA LEU A 351 -7.59 -6.16 13.29
C LEU A 351 -6.65 -6.90 12.33
N SER A 352 -5.82 -6.16 11.58
CA SER A 352 -4.82 -6.74 10.68
C SER A 352 -3.84 -7.62 11.43
N ARG A 353 -3.30 -7.17 12.57
CA ARG A 353 -2.41 -7.98 13.43
C ARG A 353 -3.07 -9.29 13.88
N ARG A 354 -4.35 -9.23 14.23
CA ARG A 354 -5.12 -10.44 14.57
C ARG A 354 -5.24 -11.38 13.37
N PHE A 355 -5.46 -10.85 12.18
CA PHE A 355 -5.52 -11.63 10.95
C PHE A 355 -4.18 -12.30 10.62
N GLU A 356 -3.06 -11.63 10.89
CA GLU A 356 -1.71 -12.21 10.73
C GLU A 356 -1.52 -13.44 11.62
N PHE A 357 -1.85 -13.34 12.91
CA PHE A 357 -1.76 -14.50 13.80
C PHE A 357 -2.70 -15.66 13.39
N GLN A 358 -3.88 -15.34 12.86
CA GLN A 358 -4.80 -16.36 12.34
C GLN A 358 -4.24 -17.03 11.08
N ALA A 359 -3.60 -16.27 10.18
CA ALA A 359 -2.96 -16.81 9.00
C ALA A 359 -1.72 -17.65 9.35
N ASP A 360 -0.92 -17.23 10.34
CA ASP A 360 0.17 -18.04 10.89
C ASP A 360 -0.33 -19.36 11.49
N ALA A 361 -1.39 -19.32 12.29
CA ALA A 361 -2.01 -20.51 12.86
C ALA A 361 -2.57 -21.44 11.77
N PHE A 362 -3.11 -20.89 10.68
CA PHE A 362 -3.54 -21.70 9.54
C PHE A 362 -2.36 -22.40 8.86
N ALA A 363 -1.26 -21.71 8.59
CA ALA A 363 -0.06 -22.32 8.04
C ALA A 363 0.50 -23.42 8.99
N LYS A 364 0.45 -23.20 10.30
CA LYS A 364 0.79 -24.19 11.33
C LYS A 364 -0.10 -25.43 11.23
N SER A 365 -1.42 -25.25 11.07
CA SER A 365 -2.37 -26.37 10.90
C SER A 365 -2.10 -27.22 9.65
N LEU A 366 -1.41 -26.66 8.65
CA LEU A 366 -0.92 -27.38 7.46
C LEU A 366 0.42 -28.10 7.68
N GLY A 367 0.91 -28.14 8.93
CA GLY A 367 2.18 -28.77 9.26
C GLY A 367 3.42 -27.97 8.84
N LYS A 368 3.27 -26.68 8.57
CA LYS A 368 4.35 -25.84 8.00
C LYS A 368 4.95 -24.83 8.99
N ALA A 369 4.69 -24.99 10.30
CA ALA A 369 5.15 -24.03 11.32
C ALA A 369 6.67 -23.80 11.30
N GLY A 370 7.49 -24.86 11.24
CA GLY A 370 8.94 -24.74 11.22
C GLY A 370 9.48 -24.05 9.98
N TYR A 371 8.92 -24.35 8.81
CA TYR A 371 9.29 -23.69 7.55
C TYR A 371 8.83 -22.23 7.51
N LEU A 372 7.64 -21.91 8.03
CA LEU A 372 7.18 -20.52 8.13
C LEU A 372 8.07 -19.71 9.09
N ARG A 373 8.47 -20.31 10.23
CA ARG A 373 9.42 -19.71 11.15
C ARG A 373 10.74 -19.35 10.46
N SER A 374 11.31 -20.28 9.71
CA SER A 374 12.54 -20.07 8.94
C SER A 374 12.36 -18.98 7.87
N ALA A 375 11.27 -19.05 7.10
CA ALA A 375 10.95 -18.05 6.08
C ALA A 375 10.82 -16.64 6.65
N LEU A 376 10.12 -16.48 7.77
CA LEU A 376 9.94 -15.17 8.43
C LEU A 376 11.29 -14.59 8.88
N ILE A 377 12.20 -15.40 9.39
CA ILE A 377 13.55 -14.98 9.79
C ILE A 377 14.34 -14.54 8.54
N LYS A 378 14.34 -15.34 7.47
CA LYS A 378 15.02 -15.02 6.22
C LYS A 378 14.48 -13.74 5.59
N LEU A 379 13.17 -13.60 5.44
CA LEU A 379 12.52 -12.41 4.91
C LEU A 379 12.82 -11.15 5.73
N ASN A 380 12.84 -11.27 7.06
CA ASN A 380 13.21 -10.15 7.93
C ASN A 380 14.67 -9.75 7.72
N ARG A 381 15.59 -10.71 7.61
CA ARG A 381 17.01 -10.49 7.34
C ARG A 381 17.21 -9.84 5.96
N ASP A 382 16.62 -10.41 4.92
CA ASP A 382 16.79 -9.97 3.54
C ASP A 382 16.22 -8.57 3.29
N ASN A 383 15.14 -8.23 4.00
CA ASN A 383 14.51 -6.90 3.97
C ASN A 383 15.10 -5.91 4.99
N LEU A 384 16.16 -6.28 5.71
CA LEU A 384 16.73 -5.51 6.83
C LEU A 384 15.66 -5.01 7.80
N GLY A 385 14.69 -5.88 8.13
CA GLY A 385 13.68 -5.59 9.13
C GLY A 385 14.31 -5.50 10.52
N PHE A 386 14.19 -4.35 11.18
CA PHE A 386 14.70 -4.21 12.55
C PHE A 386 13.77 -4.94 13.52
N PRO A 387 14.26 -5.88 14.33
CA PRO A 387 13.38 -6.78 15.06
C PRO A 387 12.88 -6.22 16.40
N VAL A 388 13.37 -5.06 16.85
CA VAL A 388 13.01 -4.43 18.13
C VAL A 388 12.15 -3.21 17.90
N TYR A 389 10.98 -3.18 18.53
CA TYR A 389 10.03 -2.09 18.37
C TYR A 389 9.58 -1.55 19.71
N ASP A 390 9.31 -0.23 19.74
CA ASP A 390 8.50 0.37 20.78
C ASP A 390 7.07 -0.21 20.68
N TRP A 391 6.52 -0.69 21.78
CA TRP A 391 5.23 -1.39 21.80
C TRP A 391 4.06 -0.50 21.32
N LEU A 392 4.04 0.77 21.76
CA LEU A 392 2.97 1.69 21.40
C LEU A 392 3.09 2.09 19.93
N TYR A 393 4.30 2.36 19.45
CA TYR A 393 4.57 2.62 18.04
C TYR A 393 4.17 1.41 17.18
N SER A 394 4.55 0.22 17.58
CA SER A 394 4.20 -1.01 16.85
C SER A 394 2.70 -1.23 16.80
N MET A 395 1.99 -1.06 17.90
CA MET A 395 0.52 -1.20 17.92
C MET A 395 -0.20 -0.18 17.06
N TRP A 396 0.35 1.02 16.89
CA TRP A 396 -0.27 2.09 16.11
C TRP A 396 0.05 2.02 14.61
N HIS A 397 1.28 1.62 14.26
CA HIS A 397 1.79 1.77 12.89
C HIS A 397 2.02 0.45 12.14
N HIS A 398 2.16 -0.67 12.84
CA HIS A 398 2.50 -1.94 12.19
C HIS A 398 1.26 -2.83 12.01
N SER A 399 0.81 -2.99 10.78
CA SER A 399 -0.24 -3.96 10.41
C SER A 399 0.20 -5.42 10.58
N HIS A 400 1.51 -5.70 10.49
CA HIS A 400 2.09 -7.00 10.78
C HIS A 400 2.73 -6.98 12.16
N PRO A 401 2.48 -8.00 13.01
CA PRO A 401 3.15 -8.11 14.31
C PRO A 401 4.67 -8.22 14.15
N PRO A 402 5.46 -7.73 15.12
CA PRO A 402 6.91 -7.94 15.14
C PRO A 402 7.31 -9.40 15.00
N LEU A 403 8.48 -9.64 14.37
CA LEU A 403 8.99 -10.98 14.13
C LEU A 403 8.93 -11.88 15.37
N LEU A 404 9.45 -11.40 16.51
CA LEU A 404 9.48 -12.18 17.76
C LEU A 404 8.09 -12.58 18.25
N GLU A 405 7.08 -11.74 18.09
CA GLU A 405 5.71 -12.05 18.50
C GLU A 405 5.15 -13.19 17.64
N ARG A 406 5.40 -13.15 16.31
CA ARG A 406 4.97 -14.21 15.38
C ARG A 406 5.69 -15.52 15.66
N LEU A 407 7.01 -15.49 15.88
CA LEU A 407 7.79 -16.68 16.22
C LEU A 407 7.29 -17.32 17.51
N LYS A 408 7.10 -16.54 18.57
CA LYS A 408 6.54 -17.02 19.85
C LYS A 408 5.14 -17.62 19.69
N ALA A 409 4.31 -17.09 18.77
CA ALA A 409 2.99 -17.65 18.50
C ALA A 409 3.05 -18.97 17.73
N LEU A 410 4.00 -19.13 16.81
CA LEU A 410 4.22 -20.38 16.07
C LEU A 410 4.77 -21.48 16.96
N ASP A 411 5.64 -21.13 17.92
CA ASP A 411 6.30 -22.07 18.84
C ASP A 411 5.37 -22.59 19.97
N LYS A 412 4.23 -21.90 20.24
CA LYS A 412 3.25 -22.39 21.23
C LYS A 412 2.69 -23.75 20.78
N THR A 413 2.84 -24.73 21.60
CA THR A 413 2.08 -25.99 21.50
C THR A 413 0.65 -25.74 21.97
N ASP A 414 -0.33 -26.15 21.18
CA ASP A 414 -1.75 -26.08 21.51
C ASP A 414 -2.09 -27.00 22.69
#